data_be16a6770c305ad50bb4142305b89d34
#
_entry.id   be16a6770c305ad50bb4142305b89d34
#
_cell.length_a   1.000
_cell.length_b   1.000
_cell.length_c   1.000
_cell.angle_alpha   90.00
_cell.angle_beta   90.00
_cell.angle_gamma   90.00
#
_symmetry.space_group_name_H-M   'P 1'
#
loop_
_entity.id
_entity.type
_entity.pdbx_description
1 polymer ?
#
loop_
_entity_poly.entity_id
_entity_poly.type
_entity_poly.pdbx_seq_one_letter_code
_entity_poly.pdbx_strand_id
1 'polypeptide(L)'
;MARLKLSSDWRIFQTLSAPEIATGVLKAHNQTLDYEQRVTNEHLAREYCVQAGDTDYDFIERILREEGFFYAFQHKADGHRLIHCDRLFIYGRQQGEPVLYNPTPGGDQRQPCLRTFAYTENVRTARQVQRDYTFKSPRFPHEYPREGTDLDHQGRGYARYDYPGRYKHEASGKAFTQDRLRGHRRDARIARVNGDDARLQPGTAFDLIGHPREDMNRGWRPVSIVHHGVQYTSQAEEGADAQQGTHYRYEAVLVPDDAEWRAEPLPRPRIDGPQPATVVGPEGEEIYTDAYGRVKVQFPWDREGKYDEHSSCWIQVAQNWAGATWGHMAIPRIGQEVIVVNLDGDPDQPLIIGRAYNRLQLPPYELPRHKTRMTIKSQTHKGEGYNELRFEDEKDQEEIYVHAQKDQNIHVNHDETTFVGNDRSEQVEHDETIAIGNDRKETVGRDEQVTIGQDRRHDIGQDDFLSIGRNHTIHTGKDRTEEVGNHRRDKTAANHTVDIGGHLKQRVAGRAELEAGQAIRHRTKVYEIHAAELLEVKGPGGTVRIDNGGITLEGVAIRVKGPMTQNRGGAQNALALPAAPRKGQGMDRACAMRADGSCPRKPCPCGKGAA
;
A
#
# COMPACT_ATOMS: atom_id res chain seq x y z
N MET A 1 18.78 21.17 38.11
CA MET A 1 19.36 21.28 36.76
C MET A 1 20.76 20.66 36.61
N ALA A 2 21.74 20.96 37.51
CA ALA A 2 23.10 20.37 37.37
C ALA A 2 23.14 18.84 37.38
N ARG A 3 22.31 18.20 38.21
CA ARG A 3 22.23 16.71 38.29
C ARG A 3 21.76 16.08 36.97
N LEU A 4 20.91 16.74 36.19
CA LEU A 4 20.41 16.26 34.90
C LEU A 4 21.52 16.16 33.83
N LYS A 5 22.65 16.83 34.03
CA LYS A 5 23.84 16.73 33.16
C LYS A 5 24.64 15.44 33.37
N LEU A 6 24.36 14.72 34.46
CA LEU A 6 25.04 13.49 34.82
C LEU A 6 24.37 12.24 34.26
N SER A 7 23.22 12.38 33.65
CA SER A 7 22.43 11.28 33.06
C SER A 7 22.15 11.58 31.59
N SER A 8 22.22 10.55 30.77
CA SER A 8 21.81 10.60 29.35
C SER A 8 21.03 9.34 29.02
N ASP A 9 20.13 9.43 28.07
CA ASP A 9 19.33 8.27 27.66
C ASP A 9 18.93 8.32 26.19
N TRP A 10 18.40 7.19 25.72
CA TRP A 10 17.71 7.07 24.46
C TRP A 10 16.26 6.68 24.78
N ARG A 11 15.34 7.65 24.68
CA ARG A 11 13.94 7.49 25.06
C ARG A 11 13.00 8.12 24.03
N ILE A 12 11.81 7.56 23.95
CA ILE A 12 10.74 8.02 23.05
C ILE A 12 9.60 8.58 23.89
N PHE A 13 9.16 9.78 23.56
CA PHE A 13 7.97 10.42 24.12
C PHE A 13 6.94 10.62 23.01
N GLN A 14 5.71 10.21 23.25
CA GLN A 14 4.64 10.28 22.28
C GLN A 14 3.43 11.00 22.86
N THR A 15 2.77 11.84 22.05
CA THR A 15 1.53 12.55 22.43
C THR A 15 1.62 13.39 23.69
N LEU A 16 2.80 13.91 24.00
CA LEU A 16 3.08 14.76 25.13
C LEU A 16 3.59 16.13 24.65
N SER A 17 3.22 17.19 25.35
CA SER A 17 3.78 18.53 25.15
C SER A 17 5.20 18.63 25.75
N ALA A 18 6.00 19.60 25.31
CA ALA A 18 7.34 19.80 25.85
C ALA A 18 7.34 20.06 27.38
N PRO A 19 6.40 20.83 27.95
CA PRO A 19 6.27 20.96 29.41
C PRO A 19 5.99 19.64 30.14
N GLU A 20 5.13 18.77 29.59
CA GLU A 20 4.83 17.45 30.17
C GLU A 20 6.03 16.52 30.12
N ILE A 21 6.75 16.50 28.99
CA ILE A 21 8.00 15.72 28.85
C ILE A 21 9.02 16.18 29.89
N ALA A 22 9.25 17.50 30.02
CA ALA A 22 10.19 18.05 30.99
C ALA A 22 9.80 17.70 32.43
N THR A 23 8.51 17.75 32.76
CA THR A 23 8.02 17.30 34.08
C THR A 23 8.28 15.83 34.31
N GLY A 24 8.06 14.97 33.30
CA GLY A 24 8.34 13.53 33.37
C GLY A 24 9.81 13.26 33.67
N VAL A 25 10.73 13.91 32.95
CA VAL A 25 12.18 13.78 33.15
C VAL A 25 12.59 14.27 34.56
N LEU A 26 12.09 15.44 34.99
CA LEU A 26 12.38 15.96 36.34
C LEU A 26 11.84 15.04 37.44
N LYS A 27 10.67 14.44 37.24
CA LYS A 27 10.07 13.48 38.17
C LYS A 27 10.93 12.23 38.32
N ALA A 28 11.49 11.71 37.23
CA ALA A 28 12.40 10.55 37.25
C ALA A 28 13.65 10.83 38.12
N HIS A 29 14.07 12.09 38.23
CA HIS A 29 15.18 12.53 39.08
C HIS A 29 14.74 13.00 40.49
N ASN A 30 13.48 12.83 40.88
CA ASN A 30 12.92 13.35 42.13
C ASN A 30 13.12 14.86 42.33
N GLN A 31 13.04 15.63 41.22
CA GLN A 31 13.26 17.10 41.22
C GLN A 31 11.96 17.93 41.13
N THR A 32 10.81 17.32 41.43
CA THR A 32 9.49 18.00 41.31
C THR A 32 8.96 18.58 42.60
N LEU A 33 9.60 18.38 43.74
CA LEU A 33 9.14 18.94 45.03
C LEU A 33 9.19 20.47 45.07
N ASP A 34 10.26 21.06 44.54
CA ASP A 34 10.48 22.50 44.44
C ASP A 34 10.50 22.96 42.99
N TYR A 35 9.55 22.46 42.20
CA TYR A 35 9.42 22.75 40.79
C TYR A 35 8.03 23.34 40.49
N GLU A 36 8.02 24.32 39.61
CA GLU A 36 6.80 24.93 39.11
C GLU A 36 6.92 25.25 37.62
N GLN A 37 5.85 24.98 36.87
CA GLN A 37 5.71 25.49 35.51
C GLN A 37 4.69 26.60 35.47
N ARG A 38 5.04 27.72 34.83
CA ARG A 38 4.15 28.88 34.62
C ARG A 38 4.00 29.10 33.12
N VAL A 39 2.93 28.55 32.59
CA VAL A 39 2.64 28.54 31.16
C VAL A 39 1.63 29.59 30.82
N THR A 40 1.89 30.43 29.83
CA THR A 40 0.98 31.51 29.40
C THR A 40 0.35 31.24 28.04
N ASN A 41 0.93 30.39 27.25
CA ASN A 41 0.43 30.00 25.93
C ASN A 41 0.08 28.51 25.90
N GLU A 42 -0.71 28.09 24.91
CA GLU A 42 -0.95 26.69 24.64
C GLU A 42 0.28 26.04 23.95
N HIS A 43 0.71 24.92 24.47
CA HIS A 43 1.80 24.11 23.91
C HIS A 43 1.24 22.77 23.45
N LEU A 44 1.21 22.55 22.14
CA LEU A 44 0.60 21.37 21.55
C LEU A 44 1.42 20.11 21.83
N ALA A 45 0.71 19.00 22.03
CA ALA A 45 1.33 17.69 22.16
C ALA A 45 2.10 17.33 20.87
N ARG A 46 3.34 16.86 21.05
CA ARG A 46 4.19 16.34 19.96
C ARG A 46 3.77 14.91 19.64
N GLU A 47 3.58 14.59 18.37
CA GLU A 47 3.27 13.23 17.93
C GLU A 47 4.41 12.28 18.34
N TYR A 48 5.65 12.76 18.25
CA TYR A 48 6.87 11.99 18.51
C TYR A 48 8.01 12.91 18.89
N CYS A 49 8.74 12.57 19.93
CA CYS A 49 9.89 13.34 20.41
C CYS A 49 10.92 12.37 21.00
N VAL A 50 12.15 12.44 20.52
CA VAL A 50 13.22 11.49 20.89
C VAL A 50 14.33 12.23 21.64
N GLN A 51 14.70 11.69 22.79
CA GLN A 51 16.00 11.94 23.39
C GLN A 51 16.99 10.98 22.75
N ALA A 52 17.94 11.51 22.00
CA ALA A 52 18.87 10.71 21.18
C ALA A 52 20.29 10.74 21.74
N GLY A 53 20.47 10.23 22.94
CA GLY A 53 21.77 10.23 23.64
C GLY A 53 22.12 11.56 24.30
N ASP A 54 21.27 12.59 24.20
CA ASP A 54 21.41 13.86 24.91
C ASP A 54 21.45 13.61 26.42
N THR A 55 22.14 14.48 27.19
CA THR A 55 21.91 14.52 28.63
C THR A 55 20.46 14.94 28.91
N ASP A 56 19.92 14.50 30.05
CA ASP A 56 18.55 14.89 30.43
C ASP A 56 18.39 16.42 30.48
N TYR A 57 19.45 17.14 30.86
CA TYR A 57 19.49 18.58 30.83
C TYR A 57 19.40 19.14 29.42
N ASP A 58 20.27 18.69 28.52
CA ASP A 58 20.32 19.21 27.14
C ASP A 58 19.03 18.89 26.38
N PHE A 59 18.48 17.70 26.64
CA PHE A 59 17.21 17.28 26.03
C PHE A 59 16.05 18.20 26.45
N ILE A 60 15.79 18.35 27.76
CA ILE A 60 14.65 19.18 28.20
C ILE A 60 14.85 20.67 27.87
N GLU A 61 16.08 21.17 27.98
CA GLU A 61 16.38 22.56 27.59
C GLU A 61 16.16 22.78 26.09
N ARG A 62 16.55 21.84 25.26
CA ARG A 62 16.34 21.93 23.82
C ARG A 62 14.86 22.02 23.45
N ILE A 63 14.04 21.07 23.92
CA ILE A 63 12.61 21.03 23.58
C ILE A 63 11.84 22.20 24.17
N LEU A 64 12.20 22.64 25.39
CA LEU A 64 11.59 23.78 26.04
C LEU A 64 11.94 25.11 25.35
N ARG A 65 13.22 25.31 24.97
CA ARG A 65 13.65 26.53 24.26
C ARG A 65 13.09 26.63 22.84
N GLU A 66 12.83 25.50 22.18
CA GLU A 66 12.11 25.51 20.90
C GLU A 66 10.72 26.16 21.04
N GLU A 67 10.08 25.99 22.18
CA GLU A 67 8.76 26.53 22.51
C GLU A 67 8.82 27.81 23.36
N GLY A 68 9.99 28.41 23.42
CA GLY A 68 10.17 29.73 24.06
C GLY A 68 10.34 29.71 25.55
N PHE A 69 10.46 28.54 26.20
CA PHE A 69 10.68 28.43 27.63
C PHE A 69 12.10 28.80 28.03
N PHE A 70 12.22 29.20 29.26
CA PHE A 70 13.45 29.37 30.02
C PHE A 70 13.18 29.09 31.48
N TYR A 71 14.24 28.99 32.30
CA TYR A 71 14.08 28.76 33.73
C TYR A 71 14.85 29.76 34.56
N ALA A 72 14.36 29.92 35.80
CA ALA A 72 15.07 30.62 36.86
C ALA A 72 14.86 29.92 38.20
N PHE A 73 15.74 30.18 39.13
CA PHE A 73 15.55 29.79 40.53
C PHE A 73 15.00 30.98 41.33
N GLN A 74 13.87 30.77 41.97
CA GLN A 74 13.36 31.69 42.96
C GLN A 74 13.88 31.27 44.32
N HIS A 75 14.70 32.13 44.93
CA HIS A 75 15.29 31.88 46.24
C HIS A 75 14.42 32.43 47.36
N LYS A 76 14.29 31.66 48.44
CA LYS A 76 13.59 32.02 49.68
C LYS A 76 14.51 31.73 50.86
N ALA A 77 14.13 32.18 52.05
CA ALA A 77 14.94 31.95 53.27
C ALA A 77 15.14 30.47 53.61
N ASP A 78 14.14 29.64 53.27
CA ASP A 78 14.07 28.20 53.58
C ASP A 78 14.41 27.29 52.41
N GLY A 79 14.70 27.86 51.21
CA GLY A 79 15.02 27.03 50.07
C GLY A 79 14.98 27.78 48.74
N HIS A 80 14.90 27.02 47.64
CA HIS A 80 14.77 27.58 46.31
C HIS A 80 13.79 26.76 45.47
N ARG A 81 13.11 27.40 44.54
CA ARG A 81 12.19 26.76 43.58
C ARG A 81 12.69 26.95 42.16
N LEU A 82 12.76 25.87 41.41
CA LEU A 82 12.97 25.91 39.98
C LEU A 82 11.65 26.27 39.28
N ILE A 83 11.66 27.31 38.47
CA ILE A 83 10.49 27.75 37.71
C ILE A 83 10.84 27.72 36.22
N HIS A 84 10.13 26.92 35.44
CA HIS A 84 10.10 27.06 33.98
C HIS A 84 8.92 27.93 33.58
N CYS A 85 9.14 28.86 32.67
CA CYS A 85 8.08 29.68 32.11
C CYS A 85 8.37 30.08 30.67
N ASP A 86 7.31 30.52 29.98
CA ASP A 86 7.35 30.98 28.59
C ASP A 86 7.35 32.48 28.42
N ARG A 87 7.24 33.26 29.54
CA ARG A 87 7.27 34.74 29.53
C ARG A 87 7.85 35.32 30.83
N LEU A 88 8.78 36.27 30.68
CA LEU A 88 9.45 36.90 31.83
C LEU A 88 8.50 37.64 32.78
N PHE A 89 7.45 38.27 32.28
CA PHE A 89 6.58 39.07 33.12
C PHE A 89 5.88 38.28 34.24
N ILE A 90 5.81 36.95 34.13
CA ILE A 90 5.27 36.03 35.15
C ILE A 90 6.02 36.14 36.49
N TYR A 91 7.32 36.47 36.47
CA TYR A 91 8.09 36.64 37.70
C TYR A 91 7.70 37.90 38.48
N GLY A 92 6.79 38.70 37.90
CA GLY A 92 6.28 39.90 38.59
C GLY A 92 7.29 41.05 38.68
N ARG A 93 7.09 41.89 39.66
CA ARG A 93 7.90 43.06 39.93
C ARG A 93 8.32 43.08 41.40
N GLN A 94 9.54 43.54 41.66
CA GLN A 94 10.06 43.72 42.99
C GLN A 94 9.17 44.75 43.75
N GLN A 95 8.86 44.42 44.98
CA GLN A 95 8.14 45.34 45.89
C GLN A 95 9.12 46.21 46.66
N GLY A 96 8.66 47.39 47.06
CA GLY A 96 9.42 48.36 47.83
C GLY A 96 10.05 49.46 46.98
N GLU A 97 11.05 50.14 47.52
CA GLU A 97 11.70 51.26 46.86
C GLU A 97 12.39 50.89 45.55
N PRO A 98 12.38 51.79 44.55
CA PRO A 98 13.14 51.63 43.30
C PRO A 98 14.62 51.39 43.58
N VAL A 99 15.33 50.78 42.63
CA VAL A 99 16.78 50.58 42.69
C VAL A 99 17.50 51.86 42.31
N LEU A 100 18.34 52.34 43.18
CA LEU A 100 19.13 53.56 42.95
C LEU A 100 20.36 53.25 42.08
N TYR A 101 20.59 54.09 41.08
CA TYR A 101 21.89 54.14 40.39
C TYR A 101 22.78 55.19 41.06
N ASN A 102 23.95 54.79 41.55
CA ASN A 102 24.94 55.68 42.09
C ASN A 102 26.36 55.22 41.74
N PRO A 103 27.02 55.81 40.73
CA PRO A 103 28.33 55.37 40.26
C PRO A 103 29.48 55.77 41.19
N THR A 104 29.25 56.73 42.06
CA THR A 104 30.27 57.26 42.96
C THR A 104 29.75 57.31 44.38
N PRO A 105 29.43 56.20 45.03
CA PRO A 105 29.02 56.20 46.40
C PRO A 105 30.18 56.66 47.29
N GLY A 106 30.10 57.84 47.78
CA GLY A 106 31.11 58.42 48.69
C GLY A 106 30.56 58.50 50.12
N GLY A 107 31.43 58.29 51.08
CA GLY A 107 31.09 58.48 52.51
C GLY A 107 29.98 57.54 53.01
N ASP A 108 29.04 58.04 53.67
CA ASP A 108 27.95 57.34 54.39
C ASP A 108 26.81 56.82 53.48
N GLN A 109 27.03 56.45 52.25
CA GLN A 109 25.97 55.87 51.44
C GLN A 109 25.46 54.57 52.07
N ARG A 110 24.28 54.63 52.70
CA ARG A 110 23.66 53.48 53.40
C ARG A 110 22.74 52.66 52.54
N GLN A 111 22.32 53.20 51.39
CA GLN A 111 21.37 52.54 50.50
C GLN A 111 22.10 51.66 49.45
N PRO A 112 21.73 50.37 49.33
CA PRO A 112 22.22 49.51 48.25
C PRO A 112 21.91 50.14 46.89
N CYS A 113 22.83 50.01 45.90
CA CYS A 113 22.69 50.68 44.61
C CYS A 113 23.35 49.92 43.48
N LEU A 114 22.96 50.24 42.25
CA LEU A 114 23.72 49.96 41.05
C LEU A 114 24.91 50.91 40.93
N ARG A 115 26.10 50.36 40.74
CA ARG A 115 27.35 51.13 40.66
C ARG A 115 27.81 51.35 39.23
N THR A 116 27.55 50.40 38.35
CA THR A 116 27.81 50.56 36.90
C THR A 116 26.56 50.21 36.11
N PHE A 117 26.40 50.89 35.00
CA PHE A 117 25.33 50.66 34.05
C PHE A 117 25.86 50.89 32.63
N ALA A 118 26.13 49.81 31.91
CA ALA A 118 26.61 49.84 30.55
C ALA A 118 25.50 49.35 29.60
N TYR A 119 24.78 50.25 28.99
CA TYR A 119 23.75 49.96 28.01
C TYR A 119 24.32 49.74 26.63
N THR A 120 23.84 48.69 25.98
CA THR A 120 24.33 48.31 24.63
C THR A 120 23.12 47.96 23.73
N GLU A 121 23.11 48.50 22.54
CA GLU A 121 22.24 48.09 21.45
C GLU A 121 23.05 47.34 20.43
N ASN A 122 22.65 46.09 20.17
CA ASN A 122 23.33 45.21 19.22
C ASN A 122 22.48 45.01 17.97
N VAL A 123 23.09 45.10 16.82
CA VAL A 123 22.46 44.63 15.56
C VAL A 123 22.25 43.14 15.65
N ARG A 124 21.01 42.68 15.46
CA ARG A 124 20.61 41.27 15.52
C ARG A 124 19.71 40.92 14.36
N THR A 125 19.37 39.65 14.21
CA THR A 125 18.40 39.16 13.21
C THR A 125 17.12 40.01 13.29
N ALA A 126 16.77 40.65 12.18
CA ALA A 126 15.56 41.48 12.08
C ALA A 126 14.33 40.66 11.67
N ARG A 127 14.54 39.63 10.86
CA ARG A 127 13.47 38.77 10.33
C ARG A 127 13.87 37.31 10.45
N GLN A 128 12.96 36.48 10.92
CA GLN A 128 13.06 35.02 10.93
C GLN A 128 11.99 34.44 10.02
N VAL A 129 12.38 33.49 9.18
CA VAL A 129 11.47 32.67 8.38
C VAL A 129 11.77 31.22 8.70
N GLN A 130 10.76 30.46 9.04
CA GLN A 130 10.87 29.01 9.18
C GLN A 130 9.90 28.33 8.24
N ARG A 131 10.34 27.23 7.67
CA ARG A 131 9.51 26.38 6.82
C ARG A 131 9.65 24.92 7.23
N ASP A 132 8.56 24.18 7.12
CA ASP A 132 8.56 22.74 7.35
C ASP A 132 7.74 22.01 6.28
N TYR A 133 7.83 20.70 6.29
CA TYR A 133 7.11 19.80 5.40
C TYR A 133 6.31 18.78 6.21
N THR A 134 5.07 18.53 5.77
CA THR A 134 4.30 17.37 6.23
C THR A 134 3.69 16.64 5.04
N PHE A 135 3.84 15.32 5.02
CA PHE A 135 3.24 14.50 3.96
C PHE A 135 1.70 14.53 3.98
N LYS A 136 1.08 14.89 5.11
CA LYS A 136 -0.38 15.05 5.23
C LYS A 136 -0.90 16.26 4.44
N SER A 137 -0.04 17.24 4.19
CA SER A 137 -0.36 18.46 3.43
C SER A 137 0.82 18.86 2.51
N PRO A 138 1.20 18.02 1.53
CA PRO A 138 2.47 18.15 0.82
C PRO A 138 2.57 19.39 -0.08
N ARG A 139 1.46 20.02 -0.42
CA ARG A 139 1.39 21.24 -1.24
C ARG A 139 1.31 22.51 -0.41
N PHE A 140 1.02 22.40 0.88
CA PHE A 140 0.95 23.57 1.75
C PHE A 140 2.36 23.96 2.19
N PRO A 141 2.79 25.22 1.99
CA PRO A 141 4.18 25.60 2.18
C PRO A 141 4.65 25.63 3.63
N HIS A 142 3.79 25.53 4.62
CA HIS A 142 4.12 25.59 6.06
C HIS A 142 5.24 26.60 6.37
N GLU A 143 5.17 27.80 5.79
CA GLU A 143 6.18 28.87 5.92
C GLU A 143 5.63 30.03 6.72
N TYR A 144 6.34 30.42 7.76
CA TYR A 144 5.91 31.48 8.67
C TYR A 144 7.02 32.51 8.86
N PRO A 145 6.87 33.73 8.31
CA PRO A 145 7.76 34.84 8.58
C PRO A 145 7.36 35.57 9.86
N ARG A 146 8.37 36.06 10.58
CA ARG A 146 8.23 36.99 11.70
C ARG A 146 9.28 38.09 11.60
N GLU A 147 8.91 39.31 11.99
CA GLU A 147 9.78 40.46 12.02
C GLU A 147 9.84 41.04 13.44
N GLY A 148 11.00 41.50 13.86
CA GLY A 148 11.18 42.14 15.17
C GLY A 148 10.44 43.48 15.24
N THR A 149 9.92 43.80 16.39
CA THR A 149 9.20 45.05 16.64
C THR A 149 10.11 46.17 17.10
N ASP A 150 11.30 45.84 17.62
CA ASP A 150 12.30 46.72 18.22
C ASP A 150 13.47 47.01 17.27
N LEU A 151 13.19 47.50 16.06
CA LEU A 151 14.17 47.69 14.99
C LEU A 151 14.61 49.15 14.77
N ASP A 152 14.29 50.06 15.68
CA ASP A 152 14.57 51.48 15.56
C ASP A 152 16.08 51.80 15.57
N HIS A 153 16.91 50.91 16.15
CA HIS A 153 18.37 51.05 16.22
C HIS A 153 19.11 50.33 15.09
N GLN A 154 18.42 49.67 14.17
CA GLN A 154 19.05 48.86 13.12
C GLN A 154 18.23 48.77 11.82
N GLY A 155 18.90 48.36 10.73
CA GLY A 155 18.21 48.04 9.46
C GLY A 155 17.41 46.73 9.50
N ARG A 156 16.43 46.62 8.61
CA ARG A 156 15.51 45.48 8.51
C ARG A 156 16.02 44.34 7.63
N GLY A 157 17.19 44.50 6.97
CA GLY A 157 17.72 43.55 5.95
C GLY A 157 18.29 42.25 6.52
N TYR A 158 18.44 42.09 7.83
CA TYR A 158 19.07 40.94 8.45
C TYR A 158 18.06 39.80 8.66
N ALA A 159 17.94 38.91 7.65
CA ALA A 159 17.00 37.80 7.70
C ALA A 159 17.70 36.45 7.89
N ARG A 160 17.08 35.56 8.65
CA ARG A 160 17.43 34.14 8.75
C ARG A 160 16.32 33.27 8.20
N TYR A 161 16.71 32.19 7.53
CA TYR A 161 15.80 31.16 7.05
C TYR A 161 16.23 29.81 7.61
N ASP A 162 15.29 29.10 8.23
CA ASP A 162 15.51 27.79 8.81
C ASP A 162 14.60 26.75 8.15
N TYR A 163 15.19 25.62 7.74
CA TYR A 163 14.51 24.41 7.28
C TYR A 163 15.27 23.17 7.80
N PRO A 164 14.56 22.15 8.29
CA PRO A 164 13.15 22.12 8.72
C PRO A 164 12.90 22.94 9.97
N GLY A 165 11.66 23.45 10.11
CA GLY A 165 11.23 24.25 11.25
C GLY A 165 10.89 23.43 12.49
N ARG A 166 10.73 22.09 12.35
CA ARG A 166 10.37 21.10 13.38
C ARG A 166 8.97 21.29 13.96
N TYR A 167 8.01 21.61 13.11
CA TYR A 167 6.60 21.70 13.47
C TYR A 167 5.73 21.05 12.39
N LYS A 168 4.56 20.56 12.81
CA LYS A 168 3.59 19.91 11.90
C LYS A 168 2.28 20.69 11.78
N HIS A 169 2.09 21.71 12.63
CA HIS A 169 0.87 22.51 12.70
C HIS A 169 1.18 23.99 12.53
N GLU A 170 0.23 24.74 11.95
CA GLU A 170 0.35 26.17 11.73
C GLU A 170 0.54 26.95 13.05
N ALA A 171 -0.21 26.59 14.09
CA ALA A 171 -0.13 27.23 15.39
C ALA A 171 1.28 27.12 15.98
N SER A 172 1.87 25.91 15.99
CA SER A 172 3.24 25.70 16.43
C SER A 172 4.26 26.43 15.55
N GLY A 173 4.09 26.39 14.22
CA GLY A 173 5.02 27.05 13.31
C GLY A 173 5.09 28.56 13.50
N LYS A 174 3.95 29.21 13.74
CA LYS A 174 3.88 30.65 14.05
C LYS A 174 4.55 30.98 15.38
N ALA A 175 4.30 30.19 16.41
CA ALA A 175 4.86 30.37 17.74
C ALA A 175 6.38 30.11 17.73
N PHE A 176 6.84 28.99 17.19
CA PHE A 176 8.26 28.63 17.11
C PHE A 176 9.09 29.67 16.34
N THR A 177 8.54 30.19 15.23
CA THR A 177 9.23 31.23 14.46
C THR A 177 9.35 32.53 15.26
N GLN A 178 8.31 32.90 16.01
CA GLN A 178 8.33 34.09 16.87
C GLN A 178 9.34 33.93 18.00
N ASP A 179 9.33 32.81 18.70
CA ASP A 179 10.20 32.57 19.84
C ASP A 179 11.66 32.39 19.41
N ARG A 180 11.92 31.80 18.26
CA ARG A 180 13.27 31.75 17.67
C ARG A 180 13.79 33.12 17.33
N LEU A 181 12.96 34.00 16.75
CA LEU A 181 13.35 35.39 16.49
C LEU A 181 13.70 36.11 17.79
N ARG A 182 12.86 35.99 18.83
CA ARG A 182 13.11 36.57 20.13
C ARG A 182 14.39 36.05 20.77
N GLY A 183 14.66 34.74 20.64
CA GLY A 183 15.90 34.12 21.09
C GLY A 183 17.14 34.69 20.39
N HIS A 184 17.07 34.90 19.06
CA HIS A 184 18.15 35.55 18.32
C HIS A 184 18.35 37.01 18.64
N ARG A 185 17.33 37.67 19.21
CA ARG A 185 17.33 39.07 19.63
C ARG A 185 17.46 39.26 21.15
N ARG A 186 17.74 38.17 21.89
CA ARG A 186 17.80 38.18 23.37
C ARG A 186 18.72 39.24 23.97
N ASP A 187 19.73 39.66 23.23
CA ASP A 187 20.73 40.64 23.60
C ASP A 187 20.74 41.88 22.68
N ALA A 188 19.66 42.09 21.93
CA ALA A 188 19.55 43.28 21.06
C ALA A 188 19.62 44.59 21.87
N ARG A 189 19.00 44.60 23.05
CA ARG A 189 19.03 45.72 24.00
C ARG A 189 19.29 45.18 25.37
N ILE A 190 20.47 45.39 25.91
CA ILE A 190 20.87 44.92 27.24
C ILE A 190 21.61 46.00 28.01
N ALA A 191 21.48 45.94 29.32
CA ALA A 191 22.38 46.65 30.22
C ALA A 191 23.21 45.66 31.05
N ARG A 192 24.51 45.84 31.08
CA ARG A 192 25.40 45.14 32.00
C ARG A 192 25.64 46.04 33.20
N VAL A 193 25.37 45.50 34.37
CA VAL A 193 25.39 46.23 35.61
C VAL A 193 26.16 45.48 36.68
N ASN A 194 26.73 46.25 37.63
CA ASN A 194 27.15 45.69 38.92
C ASN A 194 26.58 46.53 40.06
N GLY A 195 26.46 45.95 41.22
CA GLY A 195 25.91 46.62 42.39
C GLY A 195 25.89 45.70 43.61
N ASP A 196 25.24 46.21 44.65
CA ASP A 196 25.13 45.52 45.95
C ASP A 196 23.71 45.41 46.48
N ASP A 197 22.69 45.70 45.68
CA ASP A 197 21.29 45.48 46.05
C ASP A 197 20.88 44.01 45.98
N ALA A 198 20.92 43.31 47.08
CA ALA A 198 20.65 41.89 47.20
C ALA A 198 19.19 41.49 46.88
N ARG A 199 18.29 42.43 46.63
CA ARG A 199 16.87 42.18 46.30
C ARG A 199 16.69 41.73 44.83
N LEU A 200 17.66 41.97 43.96
CA LEU A 200 17.54 41.61 42.55
C LEU A 200 17.53 40.10 42.38
N GLN A 201 16.53 39.64 41.65
CA GLN A 201 16.39 38.20 41.31
C GLN A 201 16.16 38.05 39.81
N PRO A 202 16.65 36.98 39.22
CA PRO A 202 16.39 36.68 37.80
C PRO A 202 14.91 36.69 37.46
N GLY A 203 14.56 37.34 36.38
CA GLY A 203 13.16 37.44 35.89
C GLY A 203 12.31 38.51 36.59
N THR A 204 12.60 38.93 37.80
CA THR A 204 11.79 39.90 38.56
C THR A 204 12.12 41.33 38.12
N ALA A 205 11.13 42.09 37.67
CA ALA A 205 11.31 43.47 37.25
C ALA A 205 11.57 44.41 38.46
N PHE A 206 12.33 45.46 38.22
CA PHE A 206 12.51 46.58 39.17
C PHE A 206 12.52 47.90 38.41
N ASP A 207 12.24 48.99 39.09
CA ASP A 207 12.36 50.34 38.55
C ASP A 207 13.73 50.93 38.91
N LEU A 208 14.41 51.49 37.94
CA LEU A 208 15.69 52.19 38.13
C LEU A 208 15.45 53.67 38.25
N ILE A 209 16.14 54.30 39.20
CA ILE A 209 16.14 55.78 39.40
C ILE A 209 17.58 56.30 39.55
N GLY A 210 17.76 57.60 39.33
CA GLY A 210 19.03 58.28 39.55
C GLY A 210 20.05 58.13 38.41
N HIS A 211 19.69 57.53 37.30
CA HIS A 211 20.57 57.48 36.14
C HIS A 211 20.58 58.83 35.41
N PRO A 212 21.77 59.35 34.97
CA PRO A 212 21.89 60.66 34.31
C PRO A 212 21.19 60.74 32.95
N ARG A 213 21.04 59.61 32.25
CA ARG A 213 20.17 59.50 31.07
C ARG A 213 18.75 59.16 31.53
N GLU A 214 17.83 60.09 31.30
CA GLU A 214 16.45 59.96 31.76
C GLU A 214 15.74 58.73 31.17
N ASP A 215 16.01 58.37 29.94
CA ASP A 215 15.44 57.21 29.26
C ASP A 215 15.87 55.85 29.87
N MET A 216 16.89 55.83 30.72
CA MET A 216 17.31 54.65 31.47
C MET A 216 16.60 54.51 32.81
N ASN A 217 15.99 55.57 33.34
CA ASN A 217 15.16 55.57 34.57
C ASN A 217 13.79 54.95 34.27
N ARG A 218 13.79 53.64 34.11
CA ARG A 218 12.62 52.82 33.69
C ARG A 218 12.68 51.43 34.34
N GLY A 219 11.70 50.61 34.00
CA GLY A 219 11.69 49.19 34.39
C GLY A 219 12.74 48.36 33.69
N TRP A 220 13.42 47.52 34.43
CA TRP A 220 14.44 46.57 33.98
C TRP A 220 14.18 45.19 34.58
N ARG A 221 14.61 44.14 33.89
CA ARG A 221 14.59 42.73 34.34
C ARG A 221 15.96 42.11 34.25
N PRO A 222 16.49 41.50 35.31
CA PRO A 222 17.67 40.68 35.21
C PRO A 222 17.36 39.37 34.50
N VAL A 223 18.16 39.05 33.47
CA VAL A 223 18.12 37.74 32.76
C VAL A 223 19.30 36.84 33.14
N SER A 224 20.28 37.43 33.81
CA SER A 224 21.41 36.72 34.40
C SER A 224 21.95 37.50 35.57
N ILE A 225 22.23 36.85 36.68
CA ILE A 225 22.89 37.43 37.85
C ILE A 225 23.96 36.46 38.34
N VAL A 226 25.13 36.99 38.60
CA VAL A 226 26.22 36.30 39.31
C VAL A 226 26.49 37.02 40.59
N HIS A 227 26.30 36.34 41.71
CA HIS A 227 26.50 36.89 43.05
C HIS A 227 27.91 36.55 43.55
N HIS A 228 28.56 37.55 44.09
CA HIS A 228 29.88 37.40 44.73
C HIS A 228 29.75 37.83 46.18
N GLY A 229 29.87 36.89 47.09
CA GLY A 229 29.81 37.16 48.51
C GLY A 229 31.07 36.59 49.21
N VAL A 230 31.66 37.37 50.04
CA VAL A 230 32.81 36.96 50.86
C VAL A 230 32.54 37.36 52.32
N GLN A 231 32.58 36.41 53.18
CA GLN A 231 32.48 36.57 54.62
C GLN A 231 33.75 36.04 55.27
N TYR A 232 34.60 36.93 55.71
CA TYR A 232 35.88 36.56 56.32
C TYR A 232 35.77 36.10 57.79
N THR A 233 34.70 36.54 58.48
CA THR A 233 34.45 36.12 59.87
C THR A 233 32.95 35.93 60.10
N SER A 234 32.60 34.89 60.85
CA SER A 234 31.24 34.66 61.35
C SER A 234 31.00 35.17 62.76
N GLN A 235 32.03 35.72 63.38
CA GLN A 235 31.96 36.27 64.74
C GLN A 235 31.87 37.78 64.71
N ALA A 236 31.09 38.36 65.62
CA ALA A 236 30.92 39.82 65.74
C ALA A 236 32.15 40.56 66.32
N GLU A 237 33.19 39.80 66.68
CA GLU A 237 34.42 40.39 67.20
C GLU A 237 35.41 40.65 66.05
N GLU A 238 36.05 41.79 66.14
CA GLU A 238 37.18 42.22 65.32
C GLU A 238 38.38 41.27 65.61
N GLY A 239 38.15 40.01 65.37
CA GLY A 239 39.17 38.98 65.56
C GLY A 239 40.20 39.05 64.51
N ALA A 240 41.36 39.49 64.88
CA ALA A 240 42.66 39.22 64.30
C ALA A 240 42.79 39.28 62.79
N ASP A 241 43.38 40.35 62.27
CA ASP A 241 43.95 40.53 60.94
C ASP A 241 43.00 40.43 59.73
N ALA A 242 41.69 40.46 59.89
CA ALA A 242 40.79 40.57 58.75
C ALA A 242 40.86 42.00 58.18
N GLN A 243 41.75 42.25 57.27
CA GLN A 243 41.88 43.52 56.56
C GLN A 243 40.63 43.86 55.69
N GLN A 244 39.64 42.94 55.56
CA GLN A 244 38.44 43.11 54.78
C GLN A 244 37.24 42.52 55.54
N GLY A 245 36.15 43.29 55.67
CA GLY A 245 34.87 42.88 56.22
C GLY A 245 34.07 42.01 55.25
N THR A 246 32.81 41.75 55.58
CA THR A 246 31.88 41.07 54.69
C THR A 246 31.59 41.94 53.49
N HIS A 247 31.77 41.39 52.32
CA HIS A 247 31.50 42.07 51.04
C HIS A 247 30.48 41.29 50.23
N TYR A 248 29.52 42.01 49.63
CA TYR A 248 28.60 41.46 48.66
C TYR A 248 28.56 42.37 47.45
N ARG A 249 28.57 41.78 46.27
CA ARG A 249 28.36 42.41 45.00
C ARG A 249 27.73 41.44 44.01
N TYR A 250 27.08 41.94 42.99
CA TYR A 250 26.64 41.13 41.87
C TYR A 250 27.04 41.78 40.56
N GLU A 251 27.06 40.93 39.52
CA GLU A 251 27.11 41.28 38.12
C GLU A 251 25.84 40.77 37.47
N ALA A 252 25.14 41.62 36.73
CA ALA A 252 23.88 41.23 36.09
C ALA A 252 23.78 41.72 34.66
N VAL A 253 23.06 40.94 33.85
CA VAL A 253 22.59 41.36 32.53
C VAL A 253 21.09 41.63 32.63
N LEU A 254 20.73 42.86 32.26
CA LEU A 254 19.36 43.34 32.29
C LEU A 254 18.81 43.51 30.88
N VAL A 255 17.51 43.29 30.74
CA VAL A 255 16.70 43.68 29.57
C VAL A 255 15.63 44.69 30.03
N PRO A 256 15.09 45.52 29.13
CA PRO A 256 13.89 46.33 29.45
C PRO A 256 12.75 45.43 29.94
N ASP A 257 11.96 45.88 30.91
CA ASP A 257 10.92 45.03 31.53
C ASP A 257 9.74 44.70 30.60
N ASP A 258 9.59 45.48 29.53
CA ASP A 258 8.64 45.26 28.44
C ASP A 258 9.17 44.31 27.32
N ALA A 259 10.41 43.84 27.42
CA ALA A 259 11.02 42.97 26.43
C ALA A 259 10.42 41.53 26.48
N GLU A 260 9.96 41.05 25.35
CA GLU A 260 9.58 39.65 25.14
C GLU A 260 10.84 38.79 24.91
N TRP A 261 11.58 38.58 25.98
CA TRP A 261 12.85 37.86 25.95
C TRP A 261 12.67 36.34 25.86
N ARG A 262 13.56 35.68 25.13
CA ARG A 262 13.69 34.22 25.08
C ARG A 262 15.15 33.83 25.22
N ALA A 263 15.40 32.62 25.74
CA ALA A 263 16.74 32.05 25.77
C ALA A 263 17.30 31.77 24.37
N GLU A 264 18.60 31.62 24.25
CA GLU A 264 19.24 31.25 22.98
C GLU A 264 18.72 29.91 22.50
N PRO A 265 18.32 29.79 21.21
CA PRO A 265 17.98 28.50 20.62
C PRO A 265 19.18 27.55 20.67
N LEU A 266 18.97 26.32 21.14
CA LEU A 266 20.01 25.29 21.12
C LEU A 266 20.12 24.63 19.74
N PRO A 267 21.28 24.03 19.41
CA PRO A 267 21.46 23.24 18.21
C PRO A 267 20.47 22.08 18.16
N ARG A 268 20.05 21.73 16.95
CA ARG A 268 19.21 20.56 16.74
C ARG A 268 20.02 19.28 16.99
N PRO A 269 19.42 18.26 17.61
CA PRO A 269 20.04 16.95 17.67
C PRO A 269 20.11 16.34 16.28
N ARG A 270 21.08 15.50 16.04
CA ARG A 270 21.22 14.78 14.78
C ARG A 270 21.55 13.32 15.04
N ILE A 271 20.83 12.45 14.35
CA ILE A 271 21.18 11.04 14.20
C ILE A 271 21.76 10.88 12.80
N ASP A 272 23.05 10.59 12.73
CA ASP A 272 23.75 10.37 11.48
C ASP A 272 23.66 8.89 11.09
N GLY A 273 23.26 8.65 9.84
CA GLY A 273 23.19 7.32 9.26
C GLY A 273 21.93 6.51 9.58
N PRO A 274 21.79 5.36 8.90
CA PRO A 274 20.66 4.46 9.06
C PRO A 274 20.75 3.64 10.35
N GLN A 275 19.59 3.29 10.91
CA GLN A 275 19.45 2.45 12.11
C GLN A 275 18.55 1.25 11.79
N PRO A 276 18.86 0.05 12.29
CA PRO A 276 17.94 -1.08 12.23
C PRO A 276 16.81 -0.88 13.25
N ALA A 277 15.62 -1.39 12.92
CA ALA A 277 14.50 -1.47 13.84
C ALA A 277 13.63 -2.68 13.49
N THR A 278 12.90 -3.20 14.48
CA THR A 278 11.96 -4.31 14.28
C THR A 278 10.54 -3.78 14.17
N VAL A 279 9.80 -4.21 13.16
CA VAL A 279 8.38 -3.85 13.01
C VAL A 279 7.56 -4.49 14.13
N VAL A 280 6.67 -3.70 14.73
CA VAL A 280 5.85 -4.11 15.87
C VAL A 280 4.38 -3.76 15.66
N GLY A 281 3.53 -4.34 16.50
CA GLY A 281 2.09 -4.09 16.50
C GLY A 281 1.37 -4.85 17.61
N PRO A 282 0.04 -4.86 17.61
CA PRO A 282 -0.77 -5.58 18.59
C PRO A 282 -0.50 -7.08 18.61
N GLU A 283 -0.65 -7.69 19.76
CA GLU A 283 -0.52 -9.14 19.94
C GLU A 283 -1.51 -9.90 19.02
N GLY A 284 -1.02 -10.94 18.35
CA GLY A 284 -1.80 -11.78 17.44
C GLY A 284 -2.01 -11.18 16.04
N GLU A 285 -1.45 -9.99 15.74
CA GLU A 285 -1.42 -9.43 14.40
C GLU A 285 -0.09 -9.76 13.69
N GLU A 286 -0.16 -9.92 12.37
CA GLU A 286 1.01 -10.10 11.51
C GLU A 286 1.33 -8.84 10.70
N ILE A 287 0.32 -8.04 10.40
CA ILE A 287 0.42 -6.81 9.62
C ILE A 287 -0.34 -5.71 10.36
N TYR A 288 0.36 -4.66 10.76
CA TYR A 288 -0.24 -3.52 11.44
C TYR A 288 0.15 -2.23 10.72
N THR A 289 -0.82 -1.61 10.06
CA THR A 289 -0.58 -0.43 9.21
C THR A 289 -1.75 0.54 9.28
N ASP A 290 -1.48 1.81 8.97
CA ASP A 290 -2.50 2.85 8.82
C ASP A 290 -2.92 3.05 7.35
N ALA A 291 -3.78 4.04 7.11
CA ALA A 291 -4.28 4.38 5.77
C ALA A 291 -3.18 4.87 4.78
N TYR A 292 -1.99 5.19 5.25
CA TYR A 292 -0.85 5.63 4.44
C TYR A 292 0.20 4.53 4.25
N GLY A 293 -0.06 3.31 4.70
CA GLY A 293 0.91 2.23 4.64
C GLY A 293 2.08 2.38 5.63
N ARG A 294 1.91 3.20 6.67
CA ARG A 294 2.90 3.39 7.73
C ARG A 294 2.87 2.21 8.69
N VAL A 295 3.99 1.95 9.32
CA VAL A 295 4.14 0.91 10.34
C VAL A 295 4.76 1.48 11.61
N LYS A 296 4.73 0.71 12.68
CA LYS A 296 5.39 1.03 13.94
C LYS A 296 6.58 0.10 14.15
N VAL A 297 7.59 0.60 14.87
CA VAL A 297 8.83 -0.15 15.08
C VAL A 297 9.31 -0.07 16.53
N GLN A 298 10.13 -1.02 16.91
CA GLN A 298 10.95 -1.00 18.13
C GLN A 298 12.40 -0.82 17.72
N PHE A 299 13.04 0.25 18.22
CA PHE A 299 14.47 0.44 18.03
C PHE A 299 15.29 -0.37 19.04
N PRO A 300 16.45 -0.91 18.66
CA PRO A 300 17.31 -1.70 19.58
C PRO A 300 17.81 -0.91 20.79
N TRP A 301 17.95 0.42 20.66
CA TRP A 301 18.40 1.30 21.74
C TRP A 301 17.28 1.68 22.71
N ASP A 302 16.00 1.53 22.32
CA ASP A 302 14.87 1.84 23.18
C ASP A 302 14.66 0.71 24.21
N ARG A 303 15.05 0.98 25.45
CA ARG A 303 14.98 0.04 26.57
C ARG A 303 13.63 0.03 27.28
N GLU A 304 12.80 1.04 27.04
CA GLU A 304 11.49 1.21 27.66
C GLU A 304 10.35 0.64 26.80
N GLY A 305 10.60 0.46 25.50
CA GLY A 305 9.66 -0.12 24.55
C GLY A 305 9.32 -1.58 24.85
N LYS A 306 8.07 -1.94 24.60
CA LYS A 306 7.51 -3.26 24.94
C LYS A 306 7.29 -4.17 23.72
N TYR A 307 7.80 -3.79 22.56
CA TYR A 307 7.59 -4.49 21.29
C TYR A 307 6.10 -4.60 20.91
N ASP A 308 5.32 -3.56 21.22
CA ASP A 308 3.88 -3.45 20.96
C ASP A 308 3.56 -2.26 20.05
N GLU A 309 2.28 -2.00 19.84
CA GLU A 309 1.76 -0.88 19.04
C GLU A 309 2.06 0.50 19.62
N HIS A 310 2.65 0.58 20.81
CA HIS A 310 3.00 1.84 21.46
C HIS A 310 4.50 2.15 21.40
N SER A 311 5.31 1.26 20.85
CA SER A 311 6.78 1.40 20.82
C SER A 311 7.27 2.58 19.99
N SER A 312 6.54 3.01 18.96
CA SER A 312 6.88 4.21 18.18
C SER A 312 5.65 4.94 17.64
N CYS A 313 5.87 6.11 17.03
CA CYS A 313 4.87 6.70 16.14
C CYS A 313 4.67 5.88 14.87
N TRP A 314 3.70 6.25 14.06
CA TRP A 314 3.55 5.75 12.70
C TRP A 314 4.67 6.28 11.81
N ILE A 315 5.47 5.38 11.23
CA ILE A 315 6.62 5.70 10.39
C ILE A 315 6.31 5.37 8.93
N GLN A 316 6.54 6.32 8.03
CA GLN A 316 6.37 6.11 6.59
C GLN A 316 7.35 5.05 6.07
N VAL A 317 6.89 4.27 5.10
CA VAL A 317 7.70 3.25 4.40
C VAL A 317 7.93 3.72 2.97
N ALA A 318 9.18 3.92 2.60
CA ALA A 318 9.54 4.18 1.21
C ALA A 318 9.20 2.96 0.35
N GLN A 319 8.55 3.18 -0.78
CA GLN A 319 8.22 2.18 -1.77
C GLN A 319 9.05 2.43 -3.02
N ASN A 320 9.36 1.37 -3.78
CA ASN A 320 10.14 1.50 -5.02
C ASN A 320 9.44 2.37 -6.07
N TRP A 321 8.11 2.43 -6.02
CA TRP A 321 7.29 3.22 -6.91
C TRP A 321 6.01 3.64 -6.17
N ALA A 322 5.74 4.94 -6.10
CA ALA A 322 4.60 5.49 -5.39
C ALA A 322 3.95 6.61 -6.19
N GLY A 323 2.73 6.39 -6.66
CA GLY A 323 1.92 7.35 -7.38
C GLY A 323 0.53 7.51 -6.77
N ALA A 324 -0.33 8.32 -7.41
CA ALA A 324 -1.70 8.52 -6.99
C ALA A 324 -2.54 7.27 -7.33
N THR A 325 -2.74 6.40 -6.37
CA THR A 325 -3.47 5.12 -6.49
C THR A 325 -2.83 4.06 -7.39
N TRP A 326 -1.54 4.20 -7.70
CA TRP A 326 -0.76 3.22 -8.46
C TRP A 326 0.69 3.16 -7.97
N GLY A 327 1.37 2.05 -8.20
CA GLY A 327 2.75 1.84 -7.78
C GLY A 327 3.01 0.45 -7.18
N HIS A 328 4.12 0.32 -6.47
CA HIS A 328 4.50 -0.88 -5.73
C HIS A 328 4.16 -0.70 -4.26
N MET A 329 3.42 -1.63 -3.68
CA MET A 329 3.06 -1.59 -2.27
C MET A 329 3.38 -2.94 -1.61
N ALA A 330 4.32 -2.92 -0.67
CA ALA A 330 4.64 -4.06 0.17
C ALA A 330 4.82 -3.59 1.62
N ILE A 331 3.84 -3.85 2.46
CA ILE A 331 3.85 -3.44 3.86
C ILE A 331 4.80 -4.35 4.65
N PRO A 332 5.75 -3.80 5.42
CA PRO A 332 6.57 -4.59 6.35
C PRO A 332 5.69 -5.26 7.40
N ARG A 333 5.97 -6.52 7.70
CA ARG A 333 5.23 -7.30 8.69
C ARG A 333 5.88 -7.26 10.06
N ILE A 334 5.10 -7.48 11.10
CA ILE A 334 5.57 -7.57 12.49
C ILE A 334 6.68 -8.61 12.57
N GLY A 335 7.77 -8.27 13.28
CA GLY A 335 8.97 -9.10 13.41
C GLY A 335 10.02 -8.89 12.31
N GLN A 336 9.70 -8.23 11.20
CA GLN A 336 10.68 -7.93 10.16
C GLN A 336 11.63 -6.81 10.58
N GLU A 337 12.88 -6.92 10.18
CA GLU A 337 13.88 -5.87 10.35
C GLU A 337 13.78 -4.86 9.20
N VAL A 338 13.71 -3.59 9.58
CA VAL A 338 13.66 -2.46 8.67
C VAL A 338 14.84 -1.52 8.92
N ILE A 339 15.22 -0.79 7.89
CA ILE A 339 16.27 0.23 7.94
C ILE A 339 15.60 1.59 8.00
N VAL A 340 15.83 2.30 9.09
CA VAL A 340 15.26 3.63 9.36
C VAL A 340 16.34 4.69 9.20
N VAL A 341 16.01 5.77 8.50
CA VAL A 341 16.78 7.01 8.47
C VAL A 341 15.96 8.13 9.10
N ASN A 342 16.63 9.15 9.55
CA ASN A 342 15.98 10.34 10.09
C ASN A 342 16.08 11.48 9.07
N LEU A 343 14.95 12.05 8.65
CA LEU A 343 14.93 13.16 7.69
C LEU A 343 15.75 14.36 8.22
N ASP A 344 16.71 14.81 7.45
CA ASP A 344 17.69 15.85 7.86
C ASP A 344 18.43 15.54 9.18
N GLY A 345 18.49 14.28 9.56
CA GLY A 345 19.05 13.80 10.83
C GLY A 345 18.17 14.08 12.05
N ASP A 346 16.94 14.56 11.86
CA ASP A 346 16.02 14.88 12.96
C ASP A 346 15.46 13.61 13.61
N PRO A 347 15.80 13.31 14.88
CA PRO A 347 15.31 12.12 15.60
C PRO A 347 13.79 11.98 15.59
N ASP A 348 13.06 13.10 15.50
CA ASP A 348 11.61 13.14 15.55
C ASP A 348 10.95 12.86 14.18
N GLN A 349 11.75 12.63 13.12
CA GLN A 349 11.26 12.40 11.77
C GLN A 349 11.85 11.13 11.12
N PRO A 350 11.53 9.95 11.65
CA PRO A 350 11.99 8.68 11.10
C PRO A 350 11.27 8.34 9.78
N LEU A 351 12.01 7.69 8.86
CA LEU A 351 11.53 7.17 7.58
C LEU A 351 12.16 5.79 7.33
N ILE A 352 11.35 4.78 7.04
CA ILE A 352 11.83 3.45 6.65
C ILE A 352 12.21 3.49 5.18
N ILE A 353 13.48 3.16 4.85
CA ILE A 353 14.01 3.17 3.48
C ILE A 353 14.32 1.79 2.93
N GLY A 354 14.29 0.75 3.75
CA GLY A 354 14.63 -0.60 3.33
C GLY A 354 14.31 -1.66 4.36
N ARG A 355 14.66 -2.89 4.02
CA ARG A 355 14.51 -4.09 4.85
C ARG A 355 15.80 -4.90 4.79
N ALA A 356 16.11 -5.63 5.85
CA ALA A 356 17.24 -6.53 5.90
C ALA A 356 16.81 -7.90 6.41
N TYR A 357 17.46 -8.94 5.91
CA TYR A 357 17.36 -10.27 6.49
C TYR A 357 18.27 -10.36 7.71
N ASN A 358 17.86 -11.13 8.69
CA ASN A 358 18.63 -11.41 9.88
C ASN A 358 18.49 -12.89 10.30
N ARG A 359 19.04 -13.27 11.43
CA ARG A 359 19.03 -14.66 11.90
C ARG A 359 17.61 -15.22 12.13
N LEU A 360 16.64 -14.37 12.44
CA LEU A 360 15.25 -14.77 12.70
C LEU A 360 14.39 -14.71 11.42
N GLN A 361 14.79 -13.87 10.48
CA GLN A 361 14.11 -13.63 9.21
C GLN A 361 15.09 -13.92 8.07
N LEU A 362 15.24 -15.21 7.73
CA LEU A 362 16.18 -15.66 6.71
C LEU A 362 15.65 -15.37 5.29
N PRO A 363 16.54 -15.26 4.30
CA PRO A 363 16.13 -15.20 2.88
C PRO A 363 15.24 -16.39 2.51
N PRO A 364 14.33 -16.22 1.53
CA PRO A 364 13.36 -17.24 1.13
C PRO A 364 13.99 -18.53 0.55
N TYR A 365 15.27 -18.47 0.22
CA TYR A 365 16.07 -19.61 -0.26
C TYR A 365 17.42 -19.66 0.45
N GLU A 366 17.92 -20.86 0.66
CA GLU A 366 19.21 -21.12 1.30
C GLU A 366 20.36 -20.51 0.50
N LEU A 367 21.09 -19.60 1.14
CA LEU A 367 22.31 -19.00 0.59
C LEU A 367 23.55 -19.63 1.22
N PRO A 368 24.67 -19.76 0.48
CA PRO A 368 24.90 -19.28 -0.90
C PRO A 368 24.42 -20.22 -2.01
N ARG A 369 23.76 -21.33 -1.70
CA ARG A 369 23.37 -22.37 -2.66
C ARG A 369 22.52 -21.82 -3.82
N HIS A 370 21.57 -20.94 -3.53
CA HIS A 370 20.65 -20.38 -4.52
C HIS A 370 20.93 -18.90 -4.82
N LYS A 371 22.21 -18.54 -4.96
CA LYS A 371 22.65 -17.16 -5.18
C LYS A 371 22.21 -16.56 -6.53
N THR A 372 21.85 -17.41 -7.47
CA THR A 372 21.36 -17.04 -8.82
C THR A 372 19.86 -16.77 -8.86
N ARG A 373 19.13 -17.06 -7.77
CA ARG A 373 17.69 -16.82 -7.69
C ARG A 373 17.35 -15.39 -7.31
N MET A 374 16.49 -14.79 -8.11
CA MET A 374 15.75 -13.57 -7.74
C MET A 374 14.29 -13.96 -7.51
N THR A 375 13.69 -13.52 -6.39
CA THR A 375 12.31 -13.83 -6.07
C THR A 375 11.55 -12.68 -5.42
N ILE A 376 10.26 -12.59 -5.77
CA ILE A 376 9.24 -11.86 -5.02
C ILE A 376 8.30 -12.91 -4.43
N LYS A 377 8.49 -13.22 -3.14
CA LYS A 377 7.72 -14.25 -2.45
C LYS A 377 6.93 -13.62 -1.30
N SER A 378 5.62 -13.81 -1.31
CA SER A 378 4.73 -13.38 -0.25
C SER A 378 4.49 -14.51 0.77
N GLN A 379 3.68 -14.24 1.77
CA GLN A 379 3.20 -15.24 2.73
C GLN A 379 1.71 -14.99 2.98
N THR A 380 0.93 -16.04 3.07
CA THR A 380 -0.49 -15.96 3.40
C THR A 380 -0.66 -15.34 4.80
N HIS A 381 -1.55 -14.34 4.93
CA HIS A 381 -1.84 -13.70 6.20
C HIS A 381 -2.62 -14.65 7.11
N LYS A 382 -2.14 -14.84 8.34
CA LYS A 382 -2.74 -15.75 9.35
C LYS A 382 -2.99 -17.17 8.82
N GLY A 383 -2.10 -17.66 7.96
CA GLY A 383 -2.22 -18.99 7.36
C GLY A 383 -0.92 -19.46 6.73
N GLU A 384 -0.95 -20.69 6.22
CA GLU A 384 0.17 -21.27 5.47
C GLU A 384 0.01 -21.02 3.97
N GLY A 385 1.14 -20.98 3.25
CA GLY A 385 1.20 -20.79 1.81
C GLY A 385 1.79 -19.45 1.40
N TYR A 386 1.91 -19.26 0.07
CA TYR A 386 2.58 -18.09 -0.51
C TYR A 386 2.18 -17.87 -1.97
N ASN A 387 2.39 -16.67 -2.48
CA ASN A 387 2.47 -16.40 -3.92
C ASN A 387 3.91 -16.06 -4.27
N GLU A 388 4.37 -16.44 -5.46
CA GLU A 388 5.76 -16.25 -5.86
C GLU A 388 5.91 -15.92 -7.34
N LEU A 389 6.76 -14.95 -7.63
CA LEU A 389 7.38 -14.75 -8.93
C LEU A 389 8.90 -14.93 -8.75
N ARG A 390 9.46 -15.96 -9.37
CA ARG A 390 10.88 -16.31 -9.23
C ARG A 390 11.56 -16.39 -10.58
N PHE A 391 12.81 -15.96 -10.63
CA PHE A 391 13.73 -16.13 -11.73
C PHE A 391 14.92 -16.95 -11.24
N GLU A 392 15.27 -18.00 -11.95
CA GLU A 392 16.51 -18.75 -11.76
C GLU A 392 17.42 -18.48 -12.95
N ASP A 393 18.63 -17.98 -12.69
CA ASP A 393 19.61 -17.59 -13.71
C ASP A 393 20.85 -18.52 -13.73
N GLU A 394 20.78 -19.67 -13.05
CA GLU A 394 21.85 -20.67 -13.15
C GLU A 394 21.87 -21.25 -14.57
N LYS A 395 23.06 -21.26 -15.19
CA LYS A 395 23.24 -21.74 -16.57
C LYS A 395 22.70 -23.15 -16.74
N ASP A 396 21.92 -23.35 -17.81
CA ASP A 396 21.24 -24.60 -18.19
C ASP A 396 20.11 -25.01 -17.18
N GLN A 397 19.72 -24.12 -16.26
CA GLN A 397 18.62 -24.29 -15.31
C GLN A 397 17.74 -23.04 -15.23
N GLU A 398 17.83 -22.18 -16.24
CA GLU A 398 17.09 -20.93 -16.30
C GLU A 398 15.59 -21.17 -16.24
N GLU A 399 14.89 -20.50 -15.34
CA GLU A 399 13.46 -20.68 -15.11
C GLU A 399 12.76 -19.37 -14.74
N ILE A 400 11.56 -19.16 -15.25
CA ILE A 400 10.59 -18.24 -14.67
C ILE A 400 9.45 -19.06 -14.06
N TYR A 401 9.30 -18.95 -12.75
CA TYR A 401 8.29 -19.68 -11.99
C TYR A 401 7.25 -18.71 -11.42
N VAL A 402 5.97 -18.97 -11.71
CA VAL A 402 4.83 -18.24 -11.16
C VAL A 402 3.99 -19.21 -10.34
N HIS A 403 3.77 -18.87 -9.08
CA HIS A 403 2.94 -19.66 -8.17
C HIS A 403 1.86 -18.76 -7.53
N ALA A 404 0.62 -19.16 -7.71
CA ALA A 404 -0.54 -18.58 -7.01
C ALA A 404 -1.04 -19.58 -5.96
N GLN A 405 -1.12 -19.16 -4.70
CA GLN A 405 -1.60 -20.01 -3.60
C GLN A 405 -3.05 -20.46 -3.79
N LYS A 406 -3.87 -19.65 -4.43
CA LYS A 406 -5.27 -19.94 -4.66
C LYS A 406 -5.69 -19.62 -6.09
N ASP A 407 -5.90 -18.38 -6.40
CA ASP A 407 -6.44 -17.93 -7.67
C ASP A 407 -5.41 -17.14 -8.46
N GLN A 408 -5.31 -17.38 -9.76
CA GLN A 408 -4.55 -16.56 -10.69
C GLN A 408 -5.49 -15.97 -11.73
N ASN A 409 -5.52 -14.64 -11.87
CA ASN A 409 -6.30 -13.91 -12.85
C ASN A 409 -5.38 -13.12 -13.77
N ILE A 410 -5.49 -13.36 -15.07
CA ILE A 410 -4.78 -12.61 -16.10
C ILE A 410 -5.82 -11.82 -16.89
N HIS A 411 -5.69 -10.50 -16.97
CA HIS A 411 -6.58 -9.64 -17.72
C HIS A 411 -5.77 -8.79 -18.70
N VAL A 412 -6.00 -9.00 -19.99
CA VAL A 412 -5.35 -8.29 -21.09
C VAL A 412 -6.38 -7.48 -21.86
N ASN A 413 -6.21 -6.18 -21.92
CA ASN A 413 -7.20 -5.28 -22.55
C ASN A 413 -7.13 -5.25 -24.09
N HIS A 414 -6.02 -5.70 -24.67
CA HIS A 414 -5.82 -5.66 -26.12
C HIS A 414 -5.32 -7.04 -26.61
N ASP A 415 -4.05 -7.23 -26.83
CA ASP A 415 -3.51 -8.43 -27.44
C ASP A 415 -2.66 -9.24 -26.45
N GLU A 416 -2.77 -10.56 -26.50
CA GLU A 416 -1.86 -11.50 -25.86
C GLU A 416 -1.20 -12.38 -26.91
N THR A 417 0.13 -12.52 -26.83
CA THR A 417 0.91 -13.40 -27.70
C THR A 417 1.80 -14.32 -26.88
N THR A 418 1.68 -15.61 -27.08
CA THR A 418 2.53 -16.61 -26.44
C THR A 418 3.34 -17.35 -27.51
N PHE A 419 4.68 -17.38 -27.36
CA PHE A 419 5.58 -18.14 -28.19
C PHE A 419 6.38 -19.13 -27.32
N VAL A 420 6.32 -20.41 -27.64
CA VAL A 420 7.06 -21.48 -26.95
C VAL A 420 7.99 -22.17 -27.95
N GLY A 421 9.29 -22.08 -27.69
CA GLY A 421 10.32 -22.58 -28.61
C GLY A 421 10.43 -24.09 -28.68
N ASN A 422 10.00 -24.83 -27.67
CA ASN A 422 10.05 -26.28 -27.61
C ASN A 422 8.68 -26.84 -27.22
N ASP A 423 8.47 -27.25 -26.00
CA ASP A 423 7.29 -27.98 -25.58
C ASP A 423 6.38 -27.11 -24.68
N ARG A 424 5.07 -27.24 -24.83
CA ARG A 424 4.06 -26.72 -23.92
C ARG A 424 3.24 -27.86 -23.32
N SER A 425 3.11 -27.86 -22.00
CA SER A 425 2.21 -28.76 -21.27
C SER A 425 1.20 -27.91 -20.47
N GLU A 426 -0.06 -28.33 -20.50
CA GLU A 426 -1.15 -27.70 -19.74
C GLU A 426 -1.98 -28.82 -19.10
N GLN A 427 -2.26 -28.65 -17.80
CA GLN A 427 -3.05 -29.61 -17.03
C GLN A 427 -4.11 -28.85 -16.23
N VAL A 428 -5.36 -29.20 -16.40
CA VAL A 428 -6.51 -28.68 -15.63
C VAL A 428 -7.18 -29.86 -14.93
N GLU A 429 -7.24 -29.83 -13.60
CA GLU A 429 -7.74 -30.98 -12.83
C GLU A 429 -9.28 -31.06 -12.81
N HIS A 430 -9.98 -29.94 -13.00
CA HIS A 430 -11.45 -29.91 -13.00
C HIS A 430 -11.99 -29.44 -14.34
N ASP A 431 -12.36 -28.20 -14.46
CA ASP A 431 -13.11 -27.70 -15.61
C ASP A 431 -12.30 -26.67 -16.38
N GLU A 432 -12.30 -26.77 -17.71
CA GLU A 432 -11.81 -25.76 -18.62
C GLU A 432 -12.96 -25.16 -19.42
N THR A 433 -13.00 -23.85 -19.54
CA THR A 433 -13.96 -23.13 -20.38
C THR A 433 -13.24 -22.17 -21.32
N ILE A 434 -13.40 -22.37 -22.62
CA ILE A 434 -12.86 -21.48 -23.65
C ILE A 434 -14.01 -20.81 -24.38
N ALA A 435 -14.04 -19.47 -24.40
CA ALA A 435 -15.01 -18.69 -25.14
C ALA A 435 -14.27 -17.75 -26.11
N ILE A 436 -14.56 -17.86 -27.40
CA ILE A 436 -13.94 -17.07 -28.46
C ILE A 436 -15.04 -16.28 -29.17
N GLY A 437 -14.93 -14.95 -29.19
CA GLY A 437 -15.96 -14.09 -29.75
C GLY A 437 -16.10 -14.15 -31.27
N ASN A 438 -14.99 -14.35 -31.97
CA ASN A 438 -14.97 -14.40 -33.45
C ASN A 438 -14.38 -15.72 -33.93
N ASP A 439 -13.13 -15.74 -34.31
CA ASP A 439 -12.52 -16.84 -35.03
C ASP A 439 -11.50 -17.60 -34.20
N ARG A 440 -11.51 -18.91 -34.26
CA ARG A 440 -10.44 -19.79 -33.77
C ARG A 440 -9.77 -20.50 -34.97
N LYS A 441 -8.47 -20.33 -35.07
CA LYS A 441 -7.64 -21.10 -36.02
C LYS A 441 -6.66 -21.96 -35.28
N GLU A 442 -6.66 -23.26 -35.61
CA GLU A 442 -5.74 -24.22 -35.02
C GLU A 442 -5.01 -24.96 -36.15
N THR A 443 -3.72 -25.17 -36.01
CA THR A 443 -2.91 -25.92 -37.00
C THR A 443 -1.96 -26.84 -36.24
N VAL A 444 -2.12 -28.16 -36.49
CA VAL A 444 -1.26 -29.20 -35.95
C VAL A 444 -0.40 -29.76 -37.07
N GLY A 445 0.92 -29.66 -36.94
CA GLY A 445 1.85 -30.03 -38.01
C GLY A 445 1.97 -31.54 -38.23
N ARG A 446 1.72 -32.37 -37.21
CA ARG A 446 1.83 -33.83 -37.29
C ARG A 446 0.58 -34.52 -36.79
N ASP A 447 0.50 -34.81 -35.53
CA ASP A 447 -0.51 -35.69 -34.97
C ASP A 447 -1.36 -34.92 -33.90
N GLU A 448 -2.66 -35.09 -33.96
CA GLU A 448 -3.60 -34.68 -32.94
C GLU A 448 -4.27 -35.91 -32.34
N GLN A 449 -4.30 -36.01 -31.01
CA GLN A 449 -5.03 -37.05 -30.30
C GLN A 449 -6.02 -36.42 -29.32
N VAL A 450 -7.29 -36.75 -29.46
CA VAL A 450 -8.36 -36.31 -28.56
C VAL A 450 -8.98 -37.54 -27.90
N THR A 451 -8.97 -37.58 -26.56
CA THR A 451 -9.62 -38.64 -25.78
C THR A 451 -10.66 -38.00 -24.87
N ILE A 452 -11.91 -38.47 -24.97
CA ILE A 452 -13.05 -37.99 -24.20
C ILE A 452 -13.64 -39.17 -23.46
N GLY A 453 -13.66 -39.06 -22.11
CA GLY A 453 -14.10 -40.17 -21.25
C GLY A 453 -15.61 -40.44 -21.27
N GLN A 454 -16.42 -39.43 -21.53
CA GLN A 454 -17.88 -39.56 -21.56
C GLN A 454 -18.46 -39.03 -22.86
N ASP A 455 -19.00 -37.82 -22.88
CA ASP A 455 -19.80 -37.31 -23.97
C ASP A 455 -19.08 -36.21 -24.75
N ARG A 456 -19.20 -36.24 -26.07
CA ARG A 456 -18.80 -35.13 -26.95
C ARG A 456 -20.02 -34.58 -27.67
N ARG A 457 -20.25 -33.28 -27.61
CA ARG A 457 -21.28 -32.59 -28.36
C ARG A 457 -20.64 -31.57 -29.31
N HIS A 458 -21.08 -31.57 -30.55
CA HIS A 458 -20.65 -30.65 -31.60
C HIS A 458 -21.89 -29.99 -32.22
N ASP A 459 -22.04 -28.67 -32.05
CA ASP A 459 -23.13 -27.91 -32.68
C ASP A 459 -22.50 -26.92 -33.67
N ILE A 460 -22.72 -27.11 -34.95
CA ILE A 460 -22.20 -26.27 -36.03
C ILE A 460 -23.37 -25.55 -36.69
N GLY A 461 -23.36 -24.22 -36.66
CA GLY A 461 -24.47 -23.42 -37.11
C GLY A 461 -24.68 -23.36 -38.62
N GLN A 462 -23.61 -23.58 -39.39
CA GLN A 462 -23.64 -23.52 -40.85
C GLN A 462 -23.01 -24.75 -41.45
N ASP A 463 -21.75 -24.71 -41.83
CA ASP A 463 -21.08 -25.73 -42.59
C ASP A 463 -20.01 -26.46 -41.78
N ASP A 464 -19.97 -27.79 -41.91
CA ASP A 464 -18.86 -28.64 -41.46
C ASP A 464 -18.16 -29.25 -42.67
N PHE A 465 -16.86 -29.03 -42.79
CA PHE A 465 -16.06 -29.55 -43.88
C PHE A 465 -14.95 -30.46 -43.34
N LEU A 466 -15.05 -31.77 -43.64
CA LEU A 466 -14.05 -32.75 -43.25
C LEU A 466 -13.35 -33.31 -44.52
N SER A 467 -12.02 -33.15 -44.62
CA SER A 467 -11.21 -33.71 -45.69
C SER A 467 -10.13 -34.60 -45.09
N ILE A 468 -10.10 -35.88 -45.49
CA ILE A 468 -9.16 -36.88 -44.99
C ILE A 468 -8.39 -37.46 -46.17
N GLY A 469 -7.07 -37.24 -46.17
CA GLY A 469 -6.21 -37.67 -47.30
C GLY A 469 -6.01 -39.18 -47.47
N ARG A 470 -6.23 -39.98 -46.42
CA ARG A 470 -6.03 -41.43 -46.47
C ARG A 470 -7.21 -42.19 -45.92
N ASN A 471 -7.22 -42.57 -44.67
CA ASN A 471 -8.21 -43.49 -44.11
C ASN A 471 -9.11 -42.73 -43.10
N HIS A 472 -10.39 -42.99 -43.18
CA HIS A 472 -11.36 -42.57 -42.17
C HIS A 472 -12.03 -43.80 -41.59
N THR A 473 -11.87 -44.05 -40.31
CA THR A 473 -12.48 -45.18 -39.61
C THR A 473 -13.41 -44.68 -38.55
N ILE A 474 -14.66 -45.13 -38.56
CA ILE A 474 -15.64 -44.81 -37.53
C ILE A 474 -16.08 -46.13 -36.87
N HIS A 475 -15.93 -46.21 -35.56
CA HIS A 475 -16.43 -47.33 -34.78
C HIS A 475 -17.49 -46.84 -33.80
N THR A 476 -18.71 -47.36 -33.88
CA THR A 476 -19.83 -47.00 -32.98
C THR A 476 -20.28 -48.25 -32.24
N GLY A 477 -20.12 -48.27 -30.91
CA GLY A 477 -20.38 -49.46 -30.09
C GLY A 477 -21.85 -49.84 -29.96
N LYS A 478 -22.77 -48.88 -30.14
CA LYS A 478 -24.22 -49.13 -30.06
C LYS A 478 -24.95 -48.58 -31.28
N ASP A 479 -25.50 -47.41 -31.20
CA ASP A 479 -26.38 -46.87 -32.23
C ASP A 479 -25.70 -45.72 -32.97
N ARG A 480 -25.87 -45.68 -34.28
CA ARG A 480 -25.54 -44.54 -35.13
C ARG A 480 -26.81 -44.06 -35.83
N THR A 481 -27.19 -42.82 -35.57
CA THR A 481 -28.29 -42.15 -36.26
C THR A 481 -27.73 -41.05 -37.14
N GLU A 482 -28.20 -40.98 -38.36
CA GLU A 482 -27.83 -39.95 -39.33
C GLU A 482 -29.10 -39.42 -39.98
N GLU A 483 -29.34 -38.12 -39.87
CA GLU A 483 -30.48 -37.45 -40.47
C GLU A 483 -29.99 -36.35 -41.41
N VAL A 484 -30.38 -36.39 -42.65
CA VAL A 484 -30.01 -35.41 -43.67
C VAL A 484 -31.27 -34.72 -44.16
N GLY A 485 -31.42 -33.46 -43.89
CA GLY A 485 -32.63 -32.67 -44.18
C GLY A 485 -32.84 -32.43 -45.68
N ASN A 486 -31.86 -32.57 -46.52
CA ASN A 486 -31.95 -32.31 -47.95
C ASN A 486 -31.31 -33.41 -48.78
N HIS A 487 -30.07 -33.28 -49.23
CA HIS A 487 -29.44 -34.21 -50.12
C HIS A 487 -28.30 -34.98 -49.47
N ARG A 488 -28.28 -36.28 -49.62
CA ARG A 488 -27.12 -37.14 -49.30
C ARG A 488 -26.54 -37.67 -50.59
N ARG A 489 -25.23 -37.56 -50.77
CA ARG A 489 -24.50 -38.11 -51.89
C ARG A 489 -23.33 -38.94 -51.39
N ASP A 490 -23.35 -40.25 -51.67
CA ASP A 490 -22.24 -41.16 -51.41
C ASP A 490 -21.59 -41.52 -52.74
N LYS A 491 -20.25 -41.39 -52.85
CA LYS A 491 -19.49 -41.76 -54.03
C LYS A 491 -18.29 -42.58 -53.58
N THR A 492 -18.21 -43.85 -54.05
CA THR A 492 -17.12 -44.76 -53.77
C THR A 492 -16.46 -45.14 -55.08
N ALA A 493 -15.15 -44.92 -55.21
CA ALA A 493 -14.43 -45.18 -56.45
C ALA A 493 -14.10 -46.69 -56.68
N ALA A 494 -14.06 -47.48 -55.62
CA ALA A 494 -13.78 -48.88 -55.66
C ALA A 494 -14.97 -49.66 -55.07
N ASN A 495 -14.77 -50.41 -54.01
CA ASN A 495 -15.79 -51.29 -53.46
C ASN A 495 -16.59 -50.56 -52.35
N HIS A 496 -17.89 -50.75 -52.37
CA HIS A 496 -18.77 -50.41 -51.28
C HIS A 496 -19.40 -51.68 -50.73
N THR A 497 -19.07 -52.05 -49.50
CA THR A 497 -19.58 -53.27 -48.88
C THR A 497 -20.46 -52.84 -47.69
N VAL A 498 -21.64 -53.40 -47.62
CA VAL A 498 -22.58 -53.23 -46.52
C VAL A 498 -22.92 -54.61 -45.95
N ASP A 499 -22.59 -54.84 -44.70
CA ASP A 499 -22.88 -56.08 -43.98
C ASP A 499 -23.81 -55.74 -42.79
N ILE A 500 -24.99 -56.37 -42.74
CA ILE A 500 -26.01 -56.12 -41.78
C ILE A 500 -26.46 -57.42 -41.13
N GLY A 501 -26.11 -57.59 -39.85
CA GLY A 501 -26.47 -58.72 -39.08
C GLY A 501 -27.98 -58.90 -38.76
N GLY A 502 -28.73 -57.82 -38.93
CA GLY A 502 -30.17 -57.79 -38.66
C GLY A 502 -30.99 -57.49 -39.92
N HIS A 503 -31.82 -56.45 -39.86
CA HIS A 503 -32.74 -56.09 -40.93
C HIS A 503 -32.29 -54.82 -41.69
N LEU A 504 -32.29 -54.83 -42.99
CA LEU A 504 -32.20 -53.64 -43.82
C LEU A 504 -33.60 -53.23 -44.25
N LYS A 505 -34.03 -52.00 -43.89
CA LYS A 505 -35.27 -51.43 -44.34
C LYS A 505 -34.98 -50.12 -45.09
N GLN A 506 -35.32 -50.13 -46.38
CA GLN A 506 -35.23 -48.94 -47.22
C GLN A 506 -36.61 -48.49 -47.63
N ARG A 507 -36.87 -47.20 -47.53
CA ARG A 507 -38.14 -46.61 -47.93
C ARG A 507 -37.85 -45.37 -48.76
N VAL A 508 -38.29 -45.35 -50.03
CA VAL A 508 -38.07 -44.24 -50.97
C VAL A 508 -39.44 -43.73 -51.40
N ALA A 509 -39.75 -42.48 -51.16
CA ALA A 509 -41.02 -41.87 -51.50
C ALA A 509 -41.13 -41.57 -53.04
N GLY A 510 -40.03 -41.39 -53.69
CA GLY A 510 -39.96 -41.13 -55.12
C GLY A 510 -39.45 -42.38 -55.85
N ARG A 511 -38.48 -42.19 -56.73
CA ARG A 511 -37.93 -43.22 -57.61
C ARG A 511 -36.66 -43.86 -56.98
N ALA A 512 -36.59 -45.14 -56.94
CA ALA A 512 -35.39 -45.90 -56.63
C ALA A 512 -34.84 -46.56 -57.93
N GLU A 513 -33.60 -46.28 -58.24
CA GLU A 513 -32.87 -46.93 -59.39
C GLU A 513 -31.68 -47.70 -58.87
N LEU A 514 -31.54 -48.90 -59.34
CA LEU A 514 -30.39 -49.78 -59.11
C LEU A 514 -29.85 -50.24 -60.45
N GLU A 515 -28.65 -49.79 -60.80
CA GLU A 515 -27.97 -50.14 -62.04
C GLU A 515 -26.63 -50.82 -61.70
N ALA A 516 -26.31 -51.94 -62.43
CA ALA A 516 -25.04 -52.58 -62.26
C ALA A 516 -24.51 -53.02 -63.64
N GLY A 517 -23.21 -52.67 -63.93
CA GLY A 517 -22.61 -52.94 -65.21
C GLY A 517 -22.42 -54.42 -65.50
N GLN A 518 -22.35 -55.31 -64.51
CA GLN A 518 -22.12 -56.70 -64.68
C GLN A 518 -23.26 -57.62 -64.24
N ALA A 519 -23.69 -57.54 -62.98
CA ALA A 519 -24.74 -58.41 -62.44
C ALA A 519 -25.39 -57.83 -61.20
N ILE A 520 -26.69 -58.01 -61.02
CA ILE A 520 -27.44 -57.89 -59.80
C ILE A 520 -27.86 -59.28 -59.34
N ARG A 521 -27.46 -59.70 -58.14
CA ARG A 521 -27.77 -61.04 -57.61
C ARG A 521 -28.50 -60.93 -56.29
N HIS A 522 -29.71 -61.45 -56.25
CA HIS A 522 -30.49 -61.60 -55.02
C HIS A 522 -30.52 -63.05 -54.58
N ARG A 523 -30.21 -63.37 -53.32
CA ARG A 523 -30.34 -64.70 -52.75
C ARG A 523 -31.15 -64.57 -51.46
N THR A 524 -32.27 -65.21 -51.36
CA THR A 524 -33.15 -65.15 -50.22
C THR A 524 -34.03 -66.39 -50.19
N LYS A 525 -34.64 -66.69 -49.02
CA LYS A 525 -35.64 -67.78 -48.93
C LYS A 525 -36.98 -67.36 -49.56
N VAL A 526 -37.34 -66.09 -49.46
CA VAL A 526 -38.58 -65.53 -50.02
C VAL A 526 -38.20 -64.22 -50.72
N TYR A 527 -38.65 -63.98 -51.90
CA TYR A 527 -38.49 -62.75 -52.65
C TYR A 527 -39.84 -62.31 -53.21
N GLU A 528 -40.39 -61.25 -52.66
CA GLU A 528 -41.70 -60.74 -53.08
C GLU A 528 -41.53 -59.40 -53.77
N ILE A 529 -42.19 -59.24 -54.92
CA ILE A 529 -42.25 -57.98 -55.66
C ILE A 529 -43.71 -57.57 -55.77
N HIS A 530 -44.08 -56.47 -55.24
CA HIS A 530 -45.39 -55.93 -55.39
C HIS A 530 -45.32 -54.60 -56.19
N ALA A 531 -45.97 -54.54 -57.31
CA ALA A 531 -46.11 -53.36 -58.18
C ALA A 531 -47.61 -53.00 -58.25
N ALA A 532 -47.99 -51.78 -57.98
CA ALA A 532 -49.39 -51.36 -58.00
C ALA A 532 -49.91 -51.18 -59.45
N GLU A 533 -49.06 -50.80 -60.34
CA GLU A 533 -49.47 -50.54 -61.74
C GLU A 533 -48.80 -51.46 -62.76
N LEU A 534 -47.53 -51.62 -62.70
CA LEU A 534 -46.76 -52.39 -63.68
C LEU A 534 -45.52 -52.99 -63.04
N LEU A 535 -45.34 -54.28 -63.17
CA LEU A 535 -44.07 -54.97 -63.04
C LEU A 535 -43.60 -55.43 -64.42
N GLU A 536 -42.44 -54.94 -64.82
CA GLU A 536 -41.84 -55.36 -66.10
C GLU A 536 -40.45 -55.92 -65.90
N VAL A 537 -40.16 -57.15 -66.41
CA VAL A 537 -38.89 -57.76 -66.37
C VAL A 537 -38.48 -58.03 -67.81
N LYS A 538 -37.44 -57.28 -68.28
CA LYS A 538 -36.93 -57.40 -69.66
C LYS A 538 -35.58 -58.08 -69.75
N GLY A 539 -35.42 -58.89 -70.73
CA GLY A 539 -34.15 -59.49 -71.14
C GLY A 539 -34.02 -59.44 -72.66
N PRO A 540 -32.81 -59.79 -73.21
CA PRO A 540 -32.57 -59.70 -74.63
C PRO A 540 -33.50 -60.59 -75.51
N GLY A 541 -34.10 -61.58 -74.90
CA GLY A 541 -34.95 -62.58 -75.61
C GLY A 541 -36.47 -62.44 -75.29
N GLY A 542 -36.90 -61.51 -74.43
CA GLY A 542 -38.30 -61.37 -74.07
C GLY A 542 -38.59 -60.51 -72.87
N THR A 543 -39.84 -60.28 -72.60
CA THR A 543 -40.39 -59.47 -71.52
C THR A 543 -41.46 -60.28 -70.75
N VAL A 544 -41.43 -60.15 -69.42
CA VAL A 544 -42.53 -60.51 -68.54
C VAL A 544 -43.15 -59.21 -68.01
N ARG A 545 -44.42 -59.03 -68.31
CA ARG A 545 -45.17 -57.85 -67.88
C ARG A 545 -46.38 -58.26 -67.05
N ILE A 546 -46.57 -57.65 -65.91
CA ILE A 546 -47.72 -57.89 -65.09
C ILE A 546 -48.33 -56.49 -64.80
N ASP A 547 -49.55 -56.32 -65.28
CA ASP A 547 -50.35 -55.04 -65.10
C ASP A 547 -51.81 -55.36 -64.78
N ASN A 548 -52.69 -54.35 -64.80
CA ASN A 548 -54.09 -54.53 -64.54
C ASN A 548 -54.82 -55.41 -65.60
N GLY A 549 -54.27 -55.63 -66.73
CA GLY A 549 -54.79 -56.54 -67.79
C GLY A 549 -54.41 -57.98 -67.65
N GLY A 550 -53.49 -58.27 -66.67
CA GLY A 550 -53.02 -59.67 -66.48
C GLY A 550 -51.51 -59.83 -66.67
N ILE A 551 -51.08 -61.05 -66.94
CA ILE A 551 -49.68 -61.42 -67.18
C ILE A 551 -49.46 -61.59 -68.69
N THR A 552 -48.62 -60.75 -69.26
CA THR A 552 -48.19 -60.87 -70.66
C THR A 552 -46.79 -61.39 -70.71
N LEU A 553 -46.60 -62.43 -71.50
CA LEU A 553 -45.29 -63.02 -71.81
C LEU A 553 -45.04 -62.79 -73.30
N GLU A 554 -44.00 -62.01 -73.62
CA GLU A 554 -43.64 -61.70 -74.99
C GLU A 554 -42.18 -62.07 -75.23
N GLY A 555 -41.90 -62.80 -76.29
CA GLY A 555 -40.52 -63.19 -76.63
C GLY A 555 -40.39 -64.01 -77.83
N VAL A 556 -39.14 -64.18 -78.29
CA VAL A 556 -38.78 -65.01 -79.51
C VAL A 556 -39.27 -66.45 -79.32
N ALA A 557 -39.33 -66.96 -78.13
CA ALA A 557 -39.96 -68.23 -77.80
C ALA A 557 -40.33 -68.30 -76.32
N ILE A 558 -41.50 -68.82 -75.97
CA ILE A 558 -41.93 -69.15 -74.61
C ILE A 558 -41.77 -70.64 -74.38
N ARG A 559 -40.81 -71.04 -73.56
CA ARG A 559 -40.58 -72.44 -73.22
C ARG A 559 -41.01 -72.73 -71.80
N VAL A 560 -42.08 -73.52 -71.68
CA VAL A 560 -42.59 -73.97 -70.38
C VAL A 560 -42.05 -75.43 -70.19
N LYS A 561 -41.32 -75.69 -69.11
CA LYS A 561 -40.83 -76.98 -68.73
C LYS A 561 -41.52 -77.45 -67.45
N GLY A 562 -42.33 -78.50 -67.56
CA GLY A 562 -43.10 -79.07 -66.50
C GLY A 562 -44.62 -78.99 -66.73
N PRO A 563 -45.46 -79.64 -65.91
CA PRO A 563 -46.91 -79.61 -66.05
C PRO A 563 -47.42 -78.17 -65.90
N MET A 564 -48.28 -77.74 -66.82
CA MET A 564 -48.95 -76.46 -66.82
C MET A 564 -50.41 -76.71 -66.38
N THR A 565 -50.80 -76.11 -65.28
CA THR A 565 -52.20 -76.07 -64.80
C THR A 565 -52.78 -74.69 -65.01
N GLN A 566 -53.89 -74.56 -65.72
CA GLN A 566 -54.58 -73.32 -65.99
C GLN A 566 -55.88 -73.27 -65.15
N ASN A 567 -55.90 -72.48 -64.11
CA ASN A 567 -57.11 -72.25 -63.28
C ASN A 567 -57.62 -70.84 -63.52
N ARG A 568 -58.95 -70.63 -63.76
CA ARG A 568 -59.54 -69.31 -63.79
C ARG A 568 -59.80 -68.85 -62.36
N GLY A 569 -58.95 -67.97 -61.81
CA GLY A 569 -59.15 -67.34 -60.47
C GLY A 569 -59.60 -65.93 -60.59
N GLY A 570 -60.34 -65.48 -59.62
CA GLY A 570 -60.85 -64.07 -59.53
C GLY A 570 -59.74 -63.03 -59.33
N ALA A 571 -60.03 -61.80 -59.66
CA ALA A 571 -59.13 -60.65 -59.55
C ALA A 571 -58.62 -60.44 -58.12
N GLN A 572 -57.33 -60.27 -57.96
CA GLN A 572 -56.71 -59.90 -56.69
C GLN A 572 -57.03 -58.42 -56.31
N ASN A 573 -57.26 -58.15 -55.05
CA ASN A 573 -57.47 -56.81 -54.57
C ASN A 573 -56.26 -55.92 -54.88
N ALA A 574 -56.53 -54.64 -55.19
CA ALA A 574 -55.51 -53.66 -55.45
C ALA A 574 -54.57 -53.49 -54.23
N LEU A 575 -53.25 -53.52 -54.45
CA LEU A 575 -52.24 -53.33 -53.45
C LEU A 575 -52.25 -51.90 -52.94
N ALA A 576 -52.42 -51.70 -51.62
CA ALA A 576 -52.21 -50.41 -51.00
C ALA A 576 -50.70 -50.17 -50.76
N LEU A 577 -50.13 -49.18 -51.39
CA LEU A 577 -48.77 -48.73 -51.07
C LEU A 577 -48.72 -48.15 -49.66
N PRO A 578 -47.65 -48.40 -48.91
CA PRO A 578 -47.44 -47.72 -47.63
C PRO A 578 -47.36 -46.22 -47.86
N ALA A 579 -47.95 -45.41 -47.00
CA ALA A 579 -47.89 -43.96 -47.08
C ALA A 579 -46.44 -43.46 -47.14
N ALA A 580 -46.19 -42.48 -48.03
CA ALA A 580 -44.90 -41.85 -48.16
C ALA A 580 -44.37 -41.39 -46.76
N PRO A 581 -43.05 -41.53 -46.46
CA PRO A 581 -42.51 -41.00 -45.27
C PRO A 581 -42.78 -39.49 -45.20
N ARG A 582 -43.29 -39.01 -44.07
CA ARG A 582 -43.47 -37.58 -43.87
C ARG A 582 -42.09 -36.90 -43.94
N LYS A 583 -41.96 -35.72 -44.58
CA LYS A 583 -40.76 -34.90 -44.43
C LYS A 583 -40.43 -34.82 -42.96
N GLY A 584 -39.23 -35.16 -42.57
CA GLY A 584 -38.75 -35.01 -41.21
C GLY A 584 -39.05 -33.57 -40.73
N GLN A 585 -39.62 -33.43 -39.56
CA GLN A 585 -39.69 -32.15 -38.91
C GLN A 585 -38.24 -31.70 -38.76
N GLY A 586 -37.91 -30.50 -39.21
CA GLY A 586 -36.58 -29.93 -39.06
C GLY A 586 -36.17 -30.03 -37.59
N MET A 587 -34.91 -30.35 -37.32
CA MET A 587 -34.39 -30.47 -35.94
C MET A 587 -34.88 -29.32 -35.09
N ASP A 588 -35.53 -29.62 -33.97
CA ASP A 588 -35.85 -28.63 -32.97
C ASP A 588 -34.52 -27.97 -32.55
N ARG A 589 -34.36 -26.72 -32.90
CA ARG A 589 -33.16 -25.96 -32.56
C ARG A 589 -33.09 -25.89 -31.04
N ALA A 590 -32.09 -26.55 -30.47
CA ALA A 590 -31.85 -26.54 -29.02
C ALA A 590 -31.84 -25.11 -28.51
N CYS A 591 -32.51 -24.88 -27.39
CA CYS A 591 -32.57 -23.59 -26.76
C CYS A 591 -31.15 -23.18 -26.30
N ALA A 592 -30.63 -22.06 -26.82
CA ALA A 592 -29.33 -21.51 -26.48
C ALA A 592 -29.37 -20.55 -25.29
N MET A 593 -30.37 -20.68 -24.41
CA MET A 593 -30.53 -19.83 -23.24
C MET A 593 -29.34 -20.04 -22.28
N ARG A 594 -28.70 -18.95 -21.85
CA ARG A 594 -27.63 -18.95 -20.85
C ARG A 594 -28.20 -19.13 -19.45
N ALA A 595 -27.35 -19.47 -18.49
CA ALA A 595 -27.73 -19.64 -17.10
C ALA A 595 -28.31 -18.36 -16.44
N ASP A 596 -28.02 -17.19 -17.02
CA ASP A 596 -28.56 -15.89 -16.59
C ASP A 596 -29.93 -15.55 -17.20
N GLY A 597 -30.53 -16.45 -17.98
CA GLY A 597 -31.81 -16.28 -18.65
C GLY A 597 -31.74 -15.52 -19.98
N SER A 598 -30.59 -15.05 -20.42
CA SER A 598 -30.41 -14.36 -21.70
C SER A 598 -30.25 -15.32 -22.87
N CYS A 599 -30.75 -14.93 -24.06
CA CYS A 599 -30.58 -15.69 -25.30
C CYS A 599 -29.69 -14.94 -26.31
N PRO A 600 -28.57 -15.51 -26.74
CA PRO A 600 -27.66 -14.87 -27.69
C PRO A 600 -28.22 -14.78 -29.13
N ARG A 601 -29.35 -15.43 -29.42
CA ARG A 601 -30.00 -15.38 -30.74
C ARG A 601 -31.18 -14.41 -30.79
N LYS A 602 -31.13 -13.50 -31.74
CA LYS A 602 -32.25 -12.60 -32.06
C LYS A 602 -32.67 -12.79 -33.55
N PRO A 603 -33.94 -13.13 -33.86
CA PRO A 603 -35.05 -13.39 -32.91
C PRO A 603 -34.96 -14.77 -32.25
N CYS A 604 -35.39 -14.87 -30.98
CA CYS A 604 -35.40 -16.12 -30.23
C CYS A 604 -36.47 -17.08 -30.79
N PRO A 605 -36.11 -18.28 -31.26
CA PRO A 605 -37.04 -19.22 -31.87
C PRO A 605 -38.02 -19.89 -30.88
N CYS A 606 -37.78 -19.79 -29.58
CA CYS A 606 -38.60 -20.43 -28.55
C CYS A 606 -39.64 -19.48 -27.92
N GLY A 607 -39.69 -18.21 -28.30
CA GLY A 607 -40.70 -17.25 -27.81
C GLY A 607 -40.67 -16.89 -26.33
N LYS A 608 -39.66 -17.36 -25.57
CA LYS A 608 -39.54 -17.16 -24.11
C LYS A 608 -38.47 -16.14 -23.71
N GLY A 609 -38.05 -15.28 -24.59
CA GLY A 609 -36.96 -14.33 -24.36
C GLY A 609 -37.41 -12.88 -24.46
N ALA A 610 -38.40 -12.46 -23.69
CA ALA A 610 -38.77 -11.08 -23.48
C ALA A 610 -39.17 -10.91 -22.03
N ALA A 611 -38.25 -10.63 -21.16
CA ALA A 611 -38.38 -9.93 -19.89
C ALA A 611 -37.04 -9.24 -19.57
#